data_817084586361e35ac9acaff35d8bcec2
#
_entry.id   817084586361e35ac9acaff35d8bcec2
#
_cell.length_a   1.000
_cell.length_b   1.000
_cell.length_c   1.000
_cell.angle_alpha   90.00
_cell.angle_beta   90.00
_cell.angle_gamma   90.00
#
_symmetry.space_group_name_H-M   'P 1'
#
loop_
_entity.id
_entity.type
_entity.pdbx_description
1 polymer ?
#
loop_
_entity_poly.entity_id
_entity_poly.type
_entity_poly.pdbx_seq_one_letter_code
_entity_poly.pdbx_strand_id
1 'polypeptide(L)'
;LTEIKMIFKGSIPAVITPFTKNLEVDFDSLEKHIEFLIAEGSHGLVSCGTTGESPTLSHEEHKEVTNFIIKKSKNRVPVMAGCGSNSTAETIDLVEHAKKSKADATLLVTPYYNKPSDDGLYKHFSAIAKKCNDFPIYLYDIPGRSVKKISSDLLIKLSKIPNIVGVKDATSDLAAPMNVIENCGKKFIQLSGDCLLYTSDAADDVEC
;
A
#
# COMPACT_ATOMS: atom_id res chain seq x y z
N LEU A 1 -24.18 2.71 4.04
CA LEU A 1 -22.74 2.77 3.75
C LEU A 1 -22.03 2.21 4.97
N THR A 2 -21.42 1.06 4.81
CA THR A 2 -20.59 0.44 5.86
C THR A 2 -19.42 1.39 6.14
N GLU A 3 -19.22 1.78 7.39
CA GLU A 3 -18.12 2.64 7.79
C GLU A 3 -16.81 1.92 7.50
N ILE A 4 -15.98 2.49 6.59
CA ILE A 4 -14.67 1.92 6.25
C ILE A 4 -13.78 2.07 7.46
N LYS A 5 -13.40 0.93 8.06
CA LYS A 5 -12.58 0.89 9.27
C LYS A 5 -11.14 1.26 8.92
N MET A 6 -10.65 2.35 9.50
CA MET A 6 -9.25 2.75 9.41
C MET A 6 -8.45 1.97 10.46
N ILE A 7 -7.70 0.96 10.01
CA ILE A 7 -7.05 -0.01 10.92
C ILE A 7 -5.52 0.04 10.88
N PHE A 8 -4.94 0.76 9.91
CA PHE A 8 -3.49 0.82 9.75
C PHE A 8 -2.90 2.02 10.48
N LYS A 9 -2.05 1.73 11.48
CA LYS A 9 -1.25 2.69 12.25
C LYS A 9 -0.05 1.96 12.85
N GLY A 10 0.97 2.69 13.26
CA GLY A 10 2.19 2.13 13.84
C GLY A 10 3.09 1.46 12.79
N SER A 11 3.87 0.49 13.21
CA SER A 11 4.83 -0.21 12.35
C SER A 11 4.14 -1.21 11.42
N ILE A 12 4.27 -1.02 10.11
CA ILE A 12 3.64 -1.84 9.06
C ILE A 12 4.70 -2.22 8.02
N PRO A 13 5.56 -3.20 8.32
CA PRO A 13 6.65 -3.58 7.43
C PRO A 13 6.16 -4.12 6.09
N ALA A 14 6.89 -3.77 5.03
CA ALA A 14 6.76 -4.40 3.74
C ALA A 14 7.48 -5.76 3.78
N VAL A 15 6.70 -6.84 3.66
CA VAL A 15 7.20 -8.22 3.73
C VAL A 15 8.08 -8.51 2.51
N ILE A 16 9.24 -9.11 2.73
CA ILE A 16 10.10 -9.63 1.65
C ILE A 16 9.47 -10.86 1.00
N THR A 17 9.85 -11.15 -0.22
CA THR A 17 9.51 -12.41 -0.90
C THR A 17 10.77 -13.27 -1.01
N PRO A 18 11.00 -14.24 -0.11
CA PRO A 18 12.14 -15.13 -0.20
C PRO A 18 12.04 -16.07 -1.41
N PHE A 19 13.19 -16.39 -2.00
CA PHE A 19 13.27 -17.32 -3.12
C PHE A 19 14.20 -18.49 -2.78
N THR A 20 13.87 -19.65 -3.34
CA THR A 20 14.75 -20.83 -3.32
C THR A 20 15.96 -20.62 -4.26
N LYS A 21 16.92 -21.55 -4.21
CA LYS A 21 18.05 -21.55 -5.15
C LYS A 21 17.61 -21.72 -6.62
N ASN A 22 16.41 -22.24 -6.85
CA ASN A 22 15.81 -22.41 -8.19
C ASN A 22 14.99 -21.20 -8.62
N LEU A 23 15.02 -20.09 -7.86
CA LEU A 23 14.25 -18.86 -8.11
C LEU A 23 12.74 -19.03 -7.99
N GLU A 24 12.27 -20.03 -7.29
CA GLU A 24 10.86 -20.20 -6.92
C GLU A 24 10.58 -19.53 -5.58
N VAL A 25 9.37 -19.08 -5.32
CA VAL A 25 9.01 -18.48 -4.02
C VAL A 25 9.17 -19.50 -2.91
N ASP A 26 9.96 -19.17 -1.90
CA ASP A 26 10.18 -20.00 -0.70
C ASP A 26 9.14 -19.69 0.37
N PHE A 27 8.04 -20.38 0.32
CA PHE A 27 6.92 -20.21 1.27
C PHE A 27 7.28 -20.61 2.70
N ASP A 28 8.22 -21.54 2.90
CA ASP A 28 8.65 -21.94 4.26
C ASP A 28 9.46 -20.81 4.94
N SER A 29 10.35 -20.18 4.20
CA SER A 29 11.09 -19.00 4.67
C SER A 29 10.18 -17.80 4.84
N LEU A 30 9.20 -17.61 3.94
CA LEU A 30 8.20 -16.56 4.05
C LEU A 30 7.33 -16.72 5.31
N GLU A 31 6.91 -17.94 5.65
CA GLU A 31 6.17 -18.20 6.90
C GLU A 31 6.97 -17.81 8.14
N LYS A 32 8.22 -18.24 8.21
CA LYS A 32 9.12 -17.91 9.33
C LYS A 32 9.29 -16.39 9.46
N HIS A 33 9.42 -15.69 8.34
CA HIS A 33 9.54 -14.23 8.33
C HIS A 33 8.27 -13.53 8.81
N ILE A 34 7.09 -13.99 8.38
CA ILE A 34 5.81 -13.47 8.87
C ILE A 34 5.67 -13.67 10.38
N GLU A 35 5.97 -14.87 10.87
CA GLU A 35 5.92 -15.18 12.31
C GLU A 35 6.89 -14.28 13.10
N PHE A 36 8.10 -14.07 12.60
CA PHE A 36 9.07 -13.16 13.19
C PHE A 36 8.51 -11.73 13.27
N LEU A 37 8.02 -11.16 12.14
CA LEU A 37 7.50 -9.81 12.12
C LEU A 37 6.34 -9.59 13.09
N ILE A 38 5.44 -10.57 13.21
CA ILE A 38 4.31 -10.49 14.13
C ILE A 38 4.77 -10.62 15.59
N ALA A 39 5.70 -11.52 15.87
CA ALA A 39 6.25 -11.73 17.21
C ALA A 39 7.02 -10.50 17.72
N GLU A 40 7.71 -9.79 16.82
CA GLU A 40 8.44 -8.55 17.13
C GLU A 40 7.53 -7.30 17.19
N GLY A 41 6.21 -7.47 17.16
CA GLY A 41 5.26 -6.41 17.47
C GLY A 41 4.80 -5.55 16.28
N SER A 42 4.91 -6.06 15.04
CA SER A 42 4.34 -5.35 13.89
C SER A 42 2.83 -5.16 14.04
N HIS A 43 2.34 -3.95 13.71
CA HIS A 43 0.93 -3.59 13.79
C HIS A 43 0.12 -3.92 12.53
N GLY A 44 0.80 -4.27 11.46
CA GLY A 44 0.23 -4.68 10.18
C GLY A 44 1.32 -5.20 9.25
N LEU A 45 0.95 -5.72 8.08
CA LEU A 45 1.89 -6.20 7.07
C LEU A 45 1.51 -5.65 5.69
N VAL A 46 2.50 -5.35 4.85
CA VAL A 46 2.28 -5.05 3.43
C VAL A 46 2.78 -6.21 2.59
N SER A 47 1.88 -6.90 1.86
CA SER A 47 2.27 -7.94 0.90
C SER A 47 2.61 -7.32 -0.46
N CYS A 48 3.53 -7.92 -1.18
CA CYS A 48 3.88 -7.56 -2.57
C CYS A 48 4.09 -6.05 -2.77
N GLY A 49 4.74 -5.39 -1.80
CA GLY A 49 5.23 -4.02 -1.96
C GLY A 49 6.54 -3.99 -2.77
N THR A 50 7.19 -2.84 -2.83
CA THR A 50 8.50 -2.67 -3.47
C THR A 50 9.56 -3.60 -2.87
N THR A 51 9.61 -3.69 -1.53
CA THR A 51 10.52 -4.59 -0.80
C THR A 51 10.23 -6.07 -1.08
N GLY A 52 8.97 -6.41 -1.33
CA GLY A 52 8.55 -7.77 -1.72
C GLY A 52 8.74 -8.07 -3.20
N GLU A 53 9.47 -7.24 -3.94
CA GLU A 53 9.88 -7.46 -5.33
C GLU A 53 8.69 -7.67 -6.30
N SER A 54 7.55 -7.04 -6.02
CA SER A 54 6.31 -7.23 -6.80
C SER A 54 6.48 -7.10 -8.33
N PRO A 55 7.35 -6.20 -8.87
CA PRO A 55 7.50 -6.08 -10.33
C PRO A 55 8.15 -7.27 -11.02
N THR A 56 8.80 -8.16 -10.28
CA THR A 56 9.51 -9.33 -10.82
C THR A 56 8.75 -10.65 -10.60
N LEU A 57 7.65 -10.60 -9.83
CA LEU A 57 6.73 -11.73 -9.69
C LEU A 57 5.81 -11.85 -10.91
N SER A 58 5.53 -13.06 -11.33
CA SER A 58 4.40 -13.31 -12.21
C SER A 58 3.08 -12.94 -11.51
N HIS A 59 1.99 -12.76 -12.26
CA HIS A 59 0.69 -12.46 -11.67
C HIS A 59 0.19 -13.59 -10.74
N GLU A 60 0.50 -14.82 -11.09
CA GLU A 60 0.18 -16.01 -10.30
C GLU A 60 0.94 -15.98 -8.98
N GLU A 61 2.27 -15.81 -9.01
CA GLU A 61 3.10 -15.73 -7.80
C GLU A 61 2.67 -14.55 -6.92
N HIS A 62 2.39 -13.38 -7.51
CA HIS A 62 1.90 -12.22 -6.77
C HIS A 62 0.62 -12.54 -5.99
N LYS A 63 -0.33 -13.20 -6.64
CA LYS A 63 -1.60 -13.63 -6.04
C LYS A 63 -1.38 -14.69 -4.96
N GLU A 64 -0.50 -15.65 -5.19
CA GLU A 64 -0.17 -16.71 -4.23
C GLU A 64 0.53 -16.14 -2.98
N VAL A 65 1.52 -15.28 -3.15
CA VAL A 65 2.22 -14.60 -2.04
C VAL A 65 1.24 -13.78 -1.21
N THR A 66 0.37 -12.99 -1.85
CA THR A 66 -0.65 -12.22 -1.14
C THR A 66 -1.59 -13.12 -0.34
N ASN A 67 -2.11 -14.20 -0.95
CA ASN A 67 -2.96 -15.18 -0.27
C ASN A 67 -2.26 -15.84 0.92
N PHE A 68 -0.99 -16.20 0.73
CA PHE A 68 -0.20 -16.85 1.76
C PHE A 68 0.00 -15.93 2.97
N ILE A 69 0.39 -14.68 2.76
CA ILE A 69 0.58 -13.69 3.84
C ILE A 69 -0.73 -13.47 4.61
N ILE A 70 -1.85 -13.28 3.91
CA ILE A 70 -3.17 -13.14 4.54
C ILE A 70 -3.53 -14.36 5.38
N LYS A 71 -3.34 -15.57 4.83
CA LYS A 71 -3.63 -16.81 5.54
C LYS A 71 -2.75 -17.00 6.77
N LYS A 72 -1.45 -16.66 6.67
CA LYS A 72 -0.49 -16.85 7.77
C LYS A 72 -0.61 -15.77 8.84
N SER A 73 -1.03 -14.56 8.51
CA SER A 73 -1.33 -13.52 9.52
C SER A 73 -2.48 -13.94 10.46
N LYS A 74 -3.41 -14.80 9.98
CA LYS A 74 -4.53 -15.36 10.78
C LYS A 74 -5.33 -14.29 11.54
N ASN A 75 -5.52 -13.13 10.94
CA ASN A 75 -6.18 -11.97 11.56
C ASN A 75 -5.51 -11.45 12.85
N ARG A 76 -4.27 -11.85 13.12
CA ARG A 76 -3.48 -11.31 14.25
C ARG A 76 -3.09 -9.87 14.02
N VAL A 77 -2.77 -9.54 12.78
CA VAL A 77 -2.49 -8.19 12.30
C VAL A 77 -3.16 -7.97 10.94
N PRO A 78 -3.58 -6.74 10.60
CA PRO A 78 -4.15 -6.45 9.29
C PRO A 78 -3.11 -6.55 8.17
N VAL A 79 -3.58 -6.93 6.98
CA VAL A 79 -2.75 -7.06 5.78
C VAL A 79 -3.20 -6.07 4.72
N MET A 80 -2.28 -5.23 4.27
CA MET A 80 -2.43 -4.32 3.14
C MET A 80 -1.78 -4.94 1.90
N ALA A 81 -2.56 -5.22 0.86
CA ALA A 81 -2.04 -5.81 -0.37
C ALA A 81 -1.50 -4.75 -1.33
N GLY A 82 -0.23 -4.85 -1.71
CA GLY A 82 0.35 -4.05 -2.79
C GLY A 82 -0.19 -4.52 -4.13
N CYS A 83 -1.05 -3.72 -4.75
CA CYS A 83 -1.73 -4.08 -6.00
C CYS A 83 -1.50 -3.06 -7.13
N GLY A 84 -0.70 -2.02 -6.87
CA GLY A 84 -0.47 -0.95 -7.83
C GLY A 84 0.34 -1.41 -9.03
N SER A 85 -0.11 -1.02 -10.23
CA SER A 85 0.57 -1.20 -11.50
C SER A 85 0.43 0.08 -12.34
N ASN A 86 1.22 0.20 -13.39
CA ASN A 86 1.07 1.25 -14.40
C ASN A 86 -0.08 0.97 -15.40
N SER A 87 -0.74 -0.18 -15.28
CA SER A 87 -1.95 -0.57 -16.00
C SER A 87 -3.16 -0.52 -15.08
N THR A 88 -4.18 0.27 -15.46
CA THR A 88 -5.44 0.36 -14.69
C THR A 88 -6.17 -0.98 -14.62
N ALA A 89 -6.19 -1.74 -15.73
CA ALA A 89 -6.86 -3.04 -15.79
C ALA A 89 -6.19 -4.08 -14.88
N GLU A 90 -4.86 -4.14 -14.91
CA GLU A 90 -4.07 -5.02 -14.05
C GLU A 90 -4.24 -4.66 -12.57
N THR A 91 -4.19 -3.37 -12.24
CA THR A 91 -4.44 -2.91 -10.87
C THR A 91 -5.82 -3.34 -10.38
N ILE A 92 -6.87 -3.21 -11.20
CA ILE A 92 -8.23 -3.65 -10.84
C ILE A 92 -8.26 -5.15 -10.57
N ASP A 93 -7.64 -5.98 -11.43
CA ASP A 93 -7.60 -7.45 -11.24
C ASP A 93 -6.92 -7.83 -9.92
N LEU A 94 -5.76 -7.22 -9.62
CA LEU A 94 -5.04 -7.48 -8.38
C LEU A 94 -5.82 -7.01 -7.14
N VAL A 95 -6.49 -5.86 -7.21
CA VAL A 95 -7.34 -5.35 -6.10
C VAL A 95 -8.56 -6.25 -5.88
N GLU A 96 -9.24 -6.68 -6.94
CA GLU A 96 -10.37 -7.61 -6.82
C GLU A 96 -9.93 -8.95 -6.21
N HIS A 97 -8.74 -9.45 -6.60
CA HIS A 97 -8.15 -10.64 -6.00
C HIS A 97 -7.85 -10.43 -4.51
N ALA A 98 -7.17 -9.35 -4.13
CA ALA A 98 -6.84 -9.05 -2.74
C ALA A 98 -8.09 -8.94 -1.86
N LYS A 99 -9.12 -8.25 -2.35
CA LYS A 99 -10.42 -8.15 -1.68
C LYS A 99 -11.08 -9.52 -1.49
N LYS A 100 -11.11 -10.36 -2.53
CA LYS A 100 -11.64 -11.73 -2.47
C LYS A 100 -10.88 -12.59 -1.47
N SER A 101 -9.57 -12.39 -1.38
CA SER A 101 -8.68 -13.07 -0.43
C SER A 101 -8.76 -12.53 1.00
N LYS A 102 -9.59 -11.50 1.24
CA LYS A 102 -9.82 -10.87 2.53
C LYS A 102 -8.60 -10.10 3.07
N ALA A 103 -7.84 -9.45 2.20
CA ALA A 103 -6.96 -8.37 2.62
C ALA A 103 -7.80 -7.25 3.26
N ASP A 104 -7.20 -6.49 4.18
CA ASP A 104 -7.89 -5.42 4.90
C ASP A 104 -7.88 -4.09 4.13
N ALA A 105 -6.89 -3.88 3.26
CA ALA A 105 -6.77 -2.74 2.37
C ALA A 105 -5.88 -3.06 1.17
N THR A 106 -5.79 -2.11 0.24
CA THR A 106 -4.81 -2.15 -0.84
C THR A 106 -3.91 -0.92 -0.86
N LEU A 107 -2.66 -1.11 -1.28
CA LEU A 107 -1.66 -0.08 -1.52
C LEU A 107 -1.42 0.06 -3.02
N LEU A 108 -1.69 1.24 -3.57
CA LEU A 108 -1.59 1.51 -5.00
C LEU A 108 -0.45 2.49 -5.28
N VAL A 109 0.67 1.99 -5.79
CA VAL A 109 1.76 2.84 -6.24
C VAL A 109 1.33 3.69 -7.44
N THR A 110 1.82 4.93 -7.48
CA THR A 110 1.67 5.80 -8.65
C THR A 110 2.17 5.07 -9.91
N PRO A 111 1.40 5.05 -11.02
CA PRO A 111 1.84 4.47 -12.28
C PRO A 111 3.25 4.91 -12.67
N TYR A 112 4.13 3.95 -12.80
CA TYR A 112 5.54 4.10 -13.10
C TYR A 112 5.81 3.94 -14.61
N TYR A 113 6.94 4.44 -15.11
CA TYR A 113 7.41 4.34 -16.49
C TYR A 113 6.63 5.21 -17.48
N ASN A 114 5.31 5.09 -17.60
CA ASN A 114 4.47 5.79 -18.59
C ASN A 114 4.14 7.25 -18.24
N LYS A 115 4.53 7.75 -17.07
CA LYS A 115 4.45 9.16 -16.63
C LYS A 115 3.11 9.86 -16.95
N PRO A 116 1.99 9.40 -16.45
CA PRO A 116 0.70 10.02 -16.74
C PRO A 116 0.63 11.47 -16.23
N SER A 117 -0.20 12.29 -16.86
CA SER A 117 -0.57 13.61 -16.32
C SER A 117 -1.39 13.46 -15.03
N ASP A 118 -1.58 14.55 -14.29
CA ASP A 118 -2.43 14.54 -13.08
C ASP A 118 -3.87 14.14 -13.40
N ASP A 119 -4.41 14.56 -14.55
CA ASP A 119 -5.72 14.10 -15.03
C ASP A 119 -5.73 12.59 -15.33
N GLY A 120 -4.64 12.07 -15.92
CA GLY A 120 -4.45 10.64 -16.13
C GLY A 120 -4.39 9.87 -14.82
N LEU A 121 -3.65 10.35 -13.81
CA LEU A 121 -3.61 9.77 -12.47
C LEU A 121 -4.98 9.79 -11.79
N TYR A 122 -5.69 10.92 -11.89
CA TYR A 122 -7.03 11.02 -11.34
C TYR A 122 -7.98 9.98 -11.95
N LYS A 123 -7.97 9.85 -13.27
CA LYS A 123 -8.78 8.84 -13.98
C LYS A 123 -8.41 7.42 -13.59
N HIS A 124 -7.11 7.12 -13.47
CA HIS A 124 -6.60 5.82 -13.05
C HIS A 124 -7.12 5.45 -11.65
N PHE A 125 -6.84 6.25 -10.64
CA PHE A 125 -7.25 5.94 -9.26
C PHE A 125 -8.76 5.99 -9.07
N SER A 126 -9.46 6.92 -9.73
CA SER A 126 -10.93 7.00 -9.66
C SER A 126 -11.61 5.79 -10.28
N ALA A 127 -11.09 5.27 -11.40
CA ALA A 127 -11.63 4.06 -12.03
C ALA A 127 -11.50 2.84 -11.10
N ILE A 128 -10.33 2.68 -10.47
CA ILE A 128 -10.08 1.61 -9.50
C ILE A 128 -10.99 1.77 -8.28
N ALA A 129 -11.05 2.97 -7.70
CA ALA A 129 -11.87 3.25 -6.54
C ALA A 129 -13.36 3.00 -6.80
N LYS A 130 -13.85 3.37 -7.99
CA LYS A 130 -15.23 3.10 -8.40
C LYS A 130 -15.53 1.61 -8.54
N LYS A 131 -14.59 0.85 -9.11
CA LYS A 131 -14.75 -0.60 -9.30
C LYS A 131 -14.73 -1.37 -7.98
N CYS A 132 -13.93 -0.91 -7.02
CA CYS A 132 -13.73 -1.53 -5.71
C CYS A 132 -14.27 -0.62 -4.59
N ASN A 133 -15.47 -0.10 -4.72
CA ASN A 133 -16.05 1.02 -3.95
C ASN A 133 -16.21 0.79 -2.44
N ASP A 134 -16.10 -0.42 -1.96
CA ASP A 134 -16.21 -0.84 -0.57
C ASP A 134 -14.88 -1.36 0.02
N PHE A 135 -13.76 -1.19 -0.71
CA PHE A 135 -12.46 -1.66 -0.29
C PHE A 135 -11.50 -0.48 -0.05
N PRO A 136 -10.84 -0.40 1.13
CA PRO A 136 -9.96 0.71 1.47
C PRO A 136 -8.75 0.77 0.57
N ILE A 137 -8.46 1.96 0.03
CA ILE A 137 -7.32 2.23 -0.85
C ILE A 137 -6.38 3.22 -0.18
N TYR A 138 -5.11 2.83 -0.06
CA TYR A 138 -4.01 3.73 0.24
C TYR A 138 -3.22 4.01 -1.03
N LEU A 139 -3.02 5.28 -1.35
CA LEU A 139 -2.15 5.69 -2.44
C LEU A 139 -0.68 5.56 -2.00
N TYR A 140 0.22 5.30 -2.94
CA TYR A 140 1.64 5.25 -2.64
C TYR A 140 2.41 6.18 -3.57
N ASP A 141 2.92 7.26 -2.99
CA ASP A 141 3.71 8.27 -3.69
C ASP A 141 5.21 8.04 -3.44
N ILE A 142 5.90 7.55 -4.45
CA ILE A 142 7.34 7.26 -4.42
C ILE A 142 8.03 7.73 -5.71
N PRO A 143 8.19 9.04 -5.90
CA PRO A 143 8.69 9.61 -7.15
C PRO A 143 10.10 9.16 -7.51
N GLY A 144 10.93 8.78 -6.53
CA GLY A 144 12.24 8.19 -6.77
C GLY A 144 12.21 6.88 -7.57
N ARG A 145 11.06 6.19 -7.62
CA ARG A 145 10.86 4.94 -8.37
C ARG A 145 9.82 5.09 -9.48
N SER A 146 8.73 5.80 -9.23
CA SER A 146 7.65 6.01 -10.22
C SER A 146 7.94 7.15 -11.18
N VAL A 147 8.91 8.03 -10.85
CA VAL A 147 9.23 9.28 -11.56
C VAL A 147 8.10 10.32 -11.51
N LYS A 148 6.88 9.90 -11.20
CA LYS A 148 5.70 10.77 -11.12
C LYS A 148 5.27 10.93 -9.66
N LYS A 149 5.27 12.19 -9.18
CA LYS A 149 4.73 12.59 -7.88
C LYS A 149 3.22 12.84 -8.00
N ILE A 150 2.48 12.55 -6.95
CA ILE A 150 1.09 13.01 -6.80
C ILE A 150 1.16 14.47 -6.33
N SER A 151 0.61 15.40 -7.13
CA SER A 151 0.54 16.81 -6.70
C SER A 151 -0.41 16.96 -5.51
N SER A 152 -0.18 17.97 -4.67
CA SER A 152 -1.05 18.25 -3.52
C SER A 152 -2.52 18.44 -3.94
N ASP A 153 -2.77 19.19 -5.02
CA ASP A 153 -4.11 19.41 -5.55
C ASP A 153 -4.78 18.11 -5.98
N LEU A 154 -4.01 17.22 -6.62
CA LEU A 154 -4.51 15.91 -7.02
C LEU A 154 -4.82 15.05 -5.81
N LEU A 155 -3.95 15.03 -4.79
CA LEU A 155 -4.16 14.26 -3.57
C LEU A 155 -5.41 14.74 -2.82
N ILE A 156 -5.59 16.07 -2.69
CA ILE A 156 -6.80 16.67 -2.11
C ILE A 156 -8.05 16.26 -2.89
N LYS A 157 -7.97 16.23 -4.22
CA LYS A 157 -9.10 15.80 -5.06
C LYS A 157 -9.41 14.32 -4.90
N LEU A 158 -8.38 13.46 -4.79
CA LEU A 158 -8.53 12.02 -4.60
C LEU A 158 -9.05 11.68 -3.20
N SER A 159 -8.65 12.42 -2.16
CA SER A 159 -9.12 12.21 -0.79
C SER A 159 -10.63 12.41 -0.59
N LYS A 160 -11.31 13.05 -1.56
CA LYS A 160 -12.77 13.19 -1.58
C LYS A 160 -13.49 11.92 -2.04
N ILE A 161 -12.78 10.93 -2.57
CA ILE A 161 -13.36 9.64 -2.97
C ILE A 161 -13.45 8.77 -1.71
N PRO A 162 -14.63 8.29 -1.33
CA PRO A 162 -14.87 7.72 0.01
C PRO A 162 -13.98 6.55 0.41
N ASN A 163 -13.55 5.73 -0.53
CA ASN A 163 -12.71 4.57 -0.26
C ASN A 163 -11.21 4.81 -0.53
N ILE A 164 -10.80 6.01 -0.92
CA ILE A 164 -9.39 6.43 -0.87
C ILE A 164 -9.16 7.04 0.50
N VAL A 165 -8.56 6.26 1.40
CA VAL A 165 -8.55 6.54 2.84
C VAL A 165 -7.22 7.07 3.35
N GLY A 166 -6.18 7.04 2.54
CA GLY A 166 -4.87 7.50 2.97
C GLY A 166 -3.81 7.51 1.87
N VAL A 167 -2.63 7.94 2.25
CA VAL A 167 -1.43 7.95 1.41
C VAL A 167 -0.24 7.40 2.20
N LYS A 168 0.58 6.58 1.55
CA LYS A 168 1.95 6.27 1.97
C LYS A 168 2.87 7.21 1.22
N ASP A 169 3.51 8.11 1.95
CA ASP A 169 4.40 9.13 1.40
C ASP A 169 5.87 8.69 1.51
N ALA A 170 6.54 8.60 0.38
CA ALA A 170 7.98 8.38 0.26
C ALA A 170 8.61 9.44 -0.67
N THR A 171 8.16 10.69 -0.54
CA THR A 171 8.63 11.82 -1.34
C THR A 171 9.83 12.54 -0.74
N SER A 172 10.14 12.28 0.53
CA SER A 172 11.13 13.02 1.36
C SER A 172 10.83 14.52 1.48
N ASP A 173 9.55 14.91 1.27
CA ASP A 173 9.08 16.30 1.37
C ASP A 173 8.43 16.54 2.73
N LEU A 174 9.14 17.18 3.65
CA LEU A 174 8.69 17.43 5.03
C LEU A 174 7.46 18.35 5.12
N ALA A 175 7.17 19.13 4.08
CA ALA A 175 6.00 20.00 4.06
C ALA A 175 4.73 19.29 3.56
N ALA A 176 4.89 18.22 2.79
CA ALA A 176 3.76 17.50 2.20
C ALA A 176 2.76 16.96 3.26
N PRO A 177 3.21 16.34 4.38
CA PRO A 177 2.29 15.86 5.42
C PRO A 177 1.44 16.96 6.04
N MET A 178 1.99 18.13 6.27
CA MET A 178 1.24 19.27 6.84
C MET A 178 0.13 19.72 5.91
N ASN A 179 0.43 19.83 4.61
CA ASN A 179 -0.55 20.18 3.60
C ASN A 179 -1.68 19.15 3.49
N VAL A 180 -1.35 17.86 3.62
CA VAL A 180 -2.34 16.78 3.64
C VAL A 180 -3.25 16.87 4.87
N ILE A 181 -2.70 17.11 6.07
CA ILE A 181 -3.49 17.27 7.31
C ILE A 181 -4.48 18.43 7.18
N GLU A 182 -4.03 19.57 6.65
CA GLU A 182 -4.85 20.76 6.51
C GLU A 182 -6.01 20.58 5.51
N ASN A 183 -5.75 19.88 4.38
CA ASN A 183 -6.64 19.91 3.24
C ASN A 183 -7.40 18.60 2.97
N CYS A 184 -6.89 17.45 3.44
CA CYS A 184 -7.57 16.16 3.26
C CYS A 184 -8.43 15.76 4.47
N GLY A 185 -8.28 16.48 5.59
CA GLY A 185 -9.04 16.25 6.82
C GLY A 185 -8.45 15.14 7.70
N LYS A 186 -8.81 15.18 8.99
CA LYS A 186 -8.25 14.31 10.05
C LYS A 186 -8.48 12.80 9.87
N LYS A 187 -9.41 12.40 9.00
CA LYS A 187 -9.70 10.99 8.72
C LYS A 187 -8.84 10.40 7.61
N PHE A 188 -8.11 11.24 6.87
CA PHE A 188 -7.22 10.77 5.80
C PHE A 188 -5.88 10.37 6.40
N ILE A 189 -5.56 9.08 6.34
CA ILE A 189 -4.38 8.52 7.00
C ILE A 189 -3.12 8.80 6.21
N GLN A 190 -2.07 9.21 6.90
CA GLN A 190 -0.74 9.36 6.34
C GLN A 190 0.17 8.28 6.95
N LEU A 191 0.85 7.55 6.07
CA LEU A 191 1.87 6.58 6.42
C LEU A 191 3.20 7.06 5.83
N SER A 192 4.27 7.07 6.60
CA SER A 192 5.61 7.30 6.06
C SER A 192 6.09 6.06 5.32
N GLY A 193 6.59 6.25 4.10
CA GLY A 193 7.27 5.23 3.31
C GLY A 193 8.77 5.42 3.24
N ASP A 194 9.28 6.46 3.91
CA ASP A 194 10.69 6.80 3.99
C ASP A 194 11.17 6.59 5.42
N CYS A 195 12.01 5.57 5.63
CA CYS A 195 12.56 5.22 6.94
C CYS A 195 13.44 6.31 7.56
N LEU A 196 13.83 7.32 6.81
CA LEU A 196 14.58 8.47 7.30
C LEU A 196 13.69 9.60 7.84
N LEU A 197 12.37 9.50 7.60
CA LEU A 197 11.38 10.46 8.07
C LEU A 197 10.57 9.88 9.21
N TYR A 198 11.15 9.86 10.39
CA TYR A 198 10.51 9.40 11.63
C TYR A 198 9.39 10.31 12.14
N THR A 199 8.90 11.28 11.36
CA THR A 199 8.32 12.44 12.00
C THR A 199 7.05 13.01 11.41
N SER A 200 6.39 12.42 10.46
CA SER A 200 5.08 12.94 10.08
C SER A 200 4.02 12.72 11.16
N ASP A 201 4.30 11.84 12.12
CA ASP A 201 3.46 11.55 13.28
C ASP A 201 4.30 11.22 14.53
N ALA A 202 5.54 11.59 14.54
CA ALA A 202 6.53 11.17 15.54
C ALA A 202 6.43 11.91 16.88
N ALA A 203 5.35 12.62 17.14
CA ALA A 203 5.15 13.12 18.49
C ALA A 203 4.79 11.99 19.48
N ASP A 204 4.26 10.85 18.99
CA ASP A 204 3.70 9.85 19.85
C ASP A 204 4.19 8.41 19.68
N ASP A 205 4.91 8.04 18.60
CA ASP A 205 5.31 6.64 18.44
C ASP A 205 6.69 6.50 17.78
N VAL A 206 7.62 6.16 18.61
CA VAL A 206 8.96 5.72 18.29
C VAL A 206 8.92 4.29 17.78
N GLU A 207 9.77 4.01 16.81
CA GLU A 207 10.29 2.73 16.37
C GLU A 207 9.83 2.26 14.99
N CYS A 208 10.81 2.23 14.11
CA CYS A 208 10.85 1.44 12.87
C CYS A 208 10.86 -0.04 13.13
#